data_42640f6b02b1388f20d8910bd7b46a89
#
_entry.id   42640f6b02b1388f20d8910bd7b46a89
#
_cell.length_a   1.000
_cell.length_b   1.000
_cell.length_c   1.000
_cell.angle_alpha   90.00
_cell.angle_beta   90.00
_cell.angle_gamma   90.00
#
_symmetry.space_group_name_H-M   'P 1'
#
loop_
_entity.id
_entity.type
_entity.pdbx_description
1 polymer ?
#
loop_
_entity_poly.entity_id
_entity_poly.type
_entity_poly.pdbx_seq_one_letter_code
_entity_poly.pdbx_strand_id
1 'polypeptide(L)'
;MYIKTFLILLINIYCTNAFVNSIHLKKFNIKPLNLQDNSSPITNFFKKPEIENIRYGEFIKQVEQGHIKKTFFIDDGKKLLLQDDNEKIFKIDLLPNDNKLMDTLLDNNVIIEVQSRDGVEYNRALEGIVLYLTVFLVIIQVLRLFSMNNPNFGNNMMMNQNKNLKMVKKTNVTFSDVVGIDTAKLELEEVVQFLKDENRFTKLGAKIPRGIILEGPPGTGKTLLARAVAGESDVPFFSVSGSEFIEMFVGTGASRVRTLFKNAKENSPCIIFIDEIDEIGRQRSSGMGMGNDEREQTLNQLLTEMDGFQGNTGVIVIAATNRADILDNALLRPGRFDRRVYVDNPDYEGRLEILKLYAKNKPLAKNVNLVEIAKSTPNFSGASLENLMNEAAILTARNNASTISNYAILSALDRITLGAQKKNNNNSQKMKEIVAVHEAGHAIVAAYKKNYDKVSRISIAPRGNAGGLTIFTPDEERITSGLLTRDYLESLIQVALGGRVAEEIIFGEDEVTTGASNDLERVSSIARSMIVDYGMSKEIGTFGINDNEPISASLQSKIDKEILKIVDKSYKHVKKILENNVDNIRNVAKLLIKKETITSEEFYNVMEII
;
A
#
# COMPACT_ATOMS: atom_id res chain seq x y z
N MET A 1 32.13 30.66 31.87
CA MET A 1 30.88 31.16 31.24
C MET A 1 29.72 30.17 31.40
N TYR A 2 29.91 28.88 31.18
CA TYR A 2 28.88 27.83 31.28
C TYR A 2 28.26 27.64 32.67
N ILE A 3 29.04 27.78 33.74
CA ILE A 3 28.53 27.60 35.12
C ILE A 3 27.55 28.73 35.52
N LYS A 4 27.78 29.98 35.08
CA LYS A 4 26.85 31.10 35.31
C LYS A 4 25.53 30.94 34.59
N THR A 5 25.54 30.42 33.35
CA THR A 5 24.33 30.15 32.55
C THR A 5 23.55 28.99 33.12
N PHE A 6 24.22 27.96 33.60
CA PHE A 6 23.57 26.80 34.25
C PHE A 6 22.92 27.19 35.60
N LEU A 7 23.57 28.09 36.37
CA LEU A 7 23.01 28.61 37.60
C LEU A 7 21.76 29.48 37.34
N ILE A 8 21.78 30.31 36.30
CA ILE A 8 20.62 31.12 35.90
C ILE A 8 19.46 30.23 35.43
N LEU A 9 19.74 29.15 34.75
CA LEU A 9 18.73 28.17 34.31
C LEU A 9 18.11 27.45 35.53
N LEU A 10 18.92 27.04 36.48
CA LEU A 10 18.47 26.42 37.72
C LEU A 10 17.62 27.40 38.59
N ILE A 11 18.03 28.65 38.65
CA ILE A 11 17.28 29.68 39.37
C ILE A 11 15.93 29.94 38.70
N ASN A 12 15.85 29.99 37.37
CA ASN A 12 14.58 30.15 36.64
C ASN A 12 13.63 28.94 36.84
N ILE A 13 14.15 27.73 36.78
CA ILE A 13 13.36 26.50 37.07
C ILE A 13 12.88 26.50 38.51
N TYR A 14 13.70 26.98 39.44
CA TYR A 14 13.35 27.07 40.85
C TYR A 14 12.29 28.17 41.11
N CYS A 15 12.38 29.34 40.46
CA CYS A 15 11.40 30.41 40.56
C CYS A 15 10.06 30.02 39.93
N THR A 16 10.02 29.31 38.81
CA THR A 16 8.76 28.86 38.21
C THR A 16 8.08 27.77 39.03
N ASN A 17 8.80 26.85 39.63
CA ASN A 17 8.24 25.86 40.56
C ASN A 17 7.75 26.51 41.86
N ALA A 18 8.46 27.51 42.38
CA ALA A 18 8.01 28.27 43.55
C ALA A 18 6.72 29.11 43.26
N PHE A 19 6.60 29.64 42.04
CA PHE A 19 5.41 30.40 41.61
C PHE A 19 4.19 29.50 41.44
N VAL A 20 4.34 28.33 40.85
CA VAL A 20 3.27 27.34 40.71
C VAL A 20 2.80 26.83 42.07
N ASN A 21 3.73 26.53 42.99
CA ASN A 21 3.39 26.11 44.35
C ASN A 21 2.73 27.24 45.18
N SER A 22 3.11 28.52 44.96
CA SER A 22 2.48 29.64 45.69
C SER A 22 1.03 29.87 45.26
N ILE A 23 0.65 29.55 44.03
CA ILE A 23 -0.73 29.62 43.56
C ILE A 23 -1.58 28.50 44.18
N HIS A 24 -1.01 27.34 44.40
CA HIS A 24 -1.68 26.19 45.02
C HIS A 24 -1.97 26.41 46.50
N LEU A 25 -1.02 27.04 47.22
CA LEU A 25 -1.18 27.33 48.68
C LEU A 25 -2.17 28.44 49.01
N LYS A 26 -2.34 29.44 48.13
CA LYS A 26 -3.31 30.53 48.35
C LYS A 26 -4.77 30.09 48.26
N LYS A 27 -5.09 28.99 47.60
CA LYS A 27 -6.48 28.51 47.46
C LYS A 27 -6.98 27.72 48.68
N PHE A 28 -6.09 27.25 49.55
CA PHE A 28 -6.44 26.41 50.72
C PHE A 28 -6.43 27.15 52.08
N ASN A 29 -6.29 28.47 52.11
CA ASN A 29 -6.32 29.29 53.33
C ASN A 29 -5.42 28.74 54.47
N ILE A 30 -4.30 28.13 54.13
CA ILE A 30 -3.28 27.61 55.05
C ILE A 30 -2.36 28.77 55.36
N LYS A 31 -2.38 29.24 56.64
CA LYS A 31 -1.47 30.30 57.14
C LYS A 31 -0.02 29.89 56.89
N PRO A 32 0.84 30.78 56.34
CA PRO A 32 2.26 30.48 56.21
C PRO A 32 2.89 30.26 57.57
N LEU A 33 3.55 29.11 57.76
CA LEU A 33 4.34 28.85 58.95
C LEU A 33 5.52 29.83 59.01
N ASN A 34 5.67 30.47 60.19
CA ASN A 34 6.79 31.34 60.50
C ASN A 34 8.12 30.54 60.46
N LEU A 35 9.00 30.98 59.55
CA LEU A 35 10.34 30.48 59.41
C LEU A 35 11.27 31.03 60.53
N GLN A 36 11.29 30.39 61.64
CA GLN A 36 12.39 30.53 62.63
C GLN A 36 12.57 29.18 63.34
N ASP A 37 13.27 28.26 62.69
CA ASP A 37 14.07 27.27 63.35
C ASP A 37 15.11 26.69 62.36
N ASN A 38 16.36 26.77 62.76
CA ASN A 38 17.57 26.40 62.05
C ASN A 38 17.73 24.87 62.03
N SER A 39 17.29 24.19 60.96
CA SER A 39 17.85 22.92 60.52
C SER A 39 17.50 22.67 59.06
N SER A 40 18.52 22.70 58.24
CA SER A 40 18.64 22.41 56.81
C SER A 40 17.40 22.63 55.91
N PRO A 41 17.43 23.65 55.03
CA PRO A 41 16.22 24.18 54.34
C PRO A 41 15.73 23.36 53.14
N ILE A 42 16.35 22.20 52.81
CA ILE A 42 16.05 21.54 51.54
C ILE A 42 15.11 20.34 51.66
N THR A 43 14.98 19.73 52.86
CA THR A 43 14.18 18.51 53.03
C THR A 43 12.72 18.74 53.44
N ASN A 44 12.38 19.91 53.92
CA ASN A 44 10.98 20.23 54.37
C ASN A 44 10.05 20.83 53.31
N PHE A 45 10.54 21.15 52.10
CA PHE A 45 9.74 21.75 51.03
C PHE A 45 8.85 20.77 50.25
N PHE A 46 9.01 19.45 50.45
CA PHE A 46 8.32 18.41 49.69
C PHE A 46 7.38 17.51 50.49
N LYS A 47 6.99 17.88 51.72
CA LYS A 47 5.93 17.12 52.39
C LYS A 47 4.57 17.51 51.80
N LYS A 48 4.07 16.68 50.83
CA LYS A 48 2.63 16.60 50.55
C LYS A 48 1.94 16.25 51.86
N PRO A 49 0.77 16.86 52.17
CA PRO A 49 -0.06 16.39 53.28
C PRO A 49 -0.31 14.88 53.04
N GLU A 50 0.01 14.07 54.03
CA GLU A 50 -0.28 12.63 53.99
C GLU A 50 -1.80 12.49 54.00
N ILE A 51 -2.36 12.08 52.84
CA ILE A 51 -3.78 11.76 52.71
C ILE A 51 -3.91 10.30 53.11
N GLU A 52 -4.42 10.02 54.27
CA GLU A 52 -4.70 8.69 54.73
C GLU A 52 -6.03 8.18 54.18
N ASN A 53 -6.08 6.94 53.73
CA ASN A 53 -7.35 6.31 53.32
C ASN A 53 -8.01 5.68 54.54
N ILE A 54 -9.27 6.08 54.82
CA ILE A 54 -10.08 5.50 55.89
C ILE A 54 -11.18 4.60 55.32
N ARG A 55 -11.55 3.55 56.08
CA ARG A 55 -12.64 2.66 55.70
C ARG A 55 -14.00 3.28 55.94
N TYR A 56 -14.97 3.01 55.07
CA TYR A 56 -16.32 3.60 55.16
C TYR A 56 -16.99 3.44 56.53
N GLY A 57 -16.89 2.26 57.17
CA GLY A 57 -17.46 2.01 58.49
C GLY A 57 -16.77 2.79 59.63
N GLU A 58 -15.47 3.08 59.53
CA GLU A 58 -14.75 3.93 60.47
C GLU A 58 -15.11 5.42 60.32
N PHE A 59 -15.31 5.81 59.09
CA PHE A 59 -15.78 7.15 58.74
C PHE A 59 -17.15 7.47 59.39
N ILE A 60 -18.15 6.61 59.23
CA ILE A 60 -19.49 6.82 59.82
C ILE A 60 -19.38 6.95 61.34
N LYS A 61 -18.58 6.12 62.02
CA LYS A 61 -18.35 6.23 63.46
C LYS A 61 -17.71 7.55 63.86
N GLN A 62 -16.75 8.07 63.07
CA GLN A 62 -16.11 9.37 63.36
C GLN A 62 -17.06 10.54 63.10
N VAL A 63 -17.99 10.44 62.14
CA VAL A 63 -19.07 11.43 61.93
C VAL A 63 -20.03 11.42 63.13
N GLU A 64 -20.49 10.27 63.60
CA GLU A 64 -21.37 10.12 64.75
C GLU A 64 -20.72 10.60 66.07
N GLN A 65 -19.39 10.51 66.16
CA GLN A 65 -18.62 11.01 67.32
C GLN A 65 -18.30 12.50 67.24
N GLY A 66 -18.66 13.19 66.16
CA GLY A 66 -18.47 14.62 65.98
C GLY A 66 -17.02 15.06 65.69
N HIS A 67 -16.13 14.13 65.31
CA HIS A 67 -14.72 14.42 65.03
C HIS A 67 -14.47 15.00 63.63
N ILE A 68 -15.48 15.01 62.74
CA ILE A 68 -15.34 15.49 61.35
C ILE A 68 -16.10 16.81 61.21
N LYS A 69 -15.38 17.88 60.85
CA LYS A 69 -15.97 19.23 60.69
C LYS A 69 -16.37 19.56 59.25
N LYS A 70 -15.59 19.10 58.28
CA LYS A 70 -15.83 19.44 56.86
C LYS A 70 -15.65 18.25 55.97
N THR A 71 -16.52 18.19 54.96
CA THR A 71 -16.47 17.16 53.89
C THR A 71 -16.52 17.81 52.51
N PHE A 72 -15.69 17.31 51.57
CA PHE A 72 -15.64 17.80 50.21
C PHE A 72 -15.95 16.64 49.25
N PHE A 73 -17.05 16.73 48.52
CA PHE A 73 -17.37 15.80 47.47
C PHE A 73 -16.52 16.09 46.22
N ILE A 74 -15.80 15.10 45.75
CA ILE A 74 -14.96 15.17 44.55
C ILE A 74 -15.31 14.02 43.60
N ASP A 75 -14.88 14.11 42.33
CA ASP A 75 -15.02 13.04 41.34
C ASP A 75 -16.51 12.68 41.06
N ASP A 76 -17.35 13.70 40.87
CA ASP A 76 -18.81 13.60 40.66
C ASP A 76 -19.53 12.82 41.79
N GLY A 77 -19.12 13.05 43.03
CA GLY A 77 -19.74 12.44 44.21
C GLY A 77 -19.30 10.98 44.47
N LYS A 78 -18.27 10.49 43.81
CA LYS A 78 -17.74 9.13 44.04
C LYS A 78 -16.73 9.06 45.17
N LYS A 79 -16.12 10.17 45.53
CA LYS A 79 -15.09 10.25 46.58
C LYS A 79 -15.36 11.43 47.50
N LEU A 80 -14.98 11.26 48.77
CA LEU A 80 -15.10 12.25 49.78
C LEU A 80 -13.74 12.54 50.41
N LEU A 81 -13.38 13.80 50.53
CA LEU A 81 -12.28 14.23 51.37
C LEU A 81 -12.88 14.78 52.70
N LEU A 82 -12.27 14.40 53.78
CA LEU A 82 -12.70 14.69 55.16
C LEU A 82 -11.64 15.52 55.87
N GLN A 83 -12.04 16.48 56.64
CA GLN A 83 -11.14 17.22 57.52
C GLN A 83 -11.57 17.01 58.99
N ASP A 84 -10.67 16.43 59.78
CA ASP A 84 -10.82 16.22 61.22
C ASP A 84 -10.52 17.51 62.01
N ASP A 85 -10.84 17.50 63.28
CA ASP A 85 -10.56 18.57 64.26
C ASP A 85 -9.07 18.97 64.32
N ASN A 86 -8.15 18.03 64.01
CA ASN A 86 -6.71 18.23 63.98
C ASN A 86 -6.14 18.62 62.62
N GLU A 87 -6.99 19.10 61.67
CA GLU A 87 -6.63 19.47 60.28
C GLU A 87 -6.05 18.35 59.43
N LYS A 88 -6.15 17.08 59.86
CA LYS A 88 -5.78 15.94 59.04
C LYS A 88 -6.79 15.69 57.93
N ILE A 89 -6.29 15.34 56.74
CA ILE A 89 -7.12 15.07 55.56
C ILE A 89 -7.19 13.58 55.32
N PHE A 90 -8.41 13.04 55.30
CA PHE A 90 -8.69 11.65 54.98
C PHE A 90 -9.43 11.56 53.64
N LYS A 91 -9.23 10.48 52.90
CA LYS A 91 -9.92 10.21 51.66
C LYS A 91 -10.69 8.91 51.77
N ILE A 92 -11.89 8.92 51.23
CA ILE A 92 -12.76 7.76 51.20
C ILE A 92 -13.44 7.61 49.86
N ASP A 93 -13.63 6.35 49.42
CA ASP A 93 -14.47 6.01 48.26
C ASP A 93 -15.88 5.72 48.76
N LEU A 94 -16.88 6.39 48.15
CA LEU A 94 -18.27 6.29 48.54
C LEU A 94 -18.94 5.05 47.94
N LEU A 95 -19.91 4.49 48.67
CA LEU A 95 -20.73 3.40 48.17
C LEU A 95 -21.73 3.91 47.11
N PRO A 96 -21.98 3.17 46.02
CA PRO A 96 -22.99 3.58 45.05
C PRO A 96 -24.39 3.62 45.66
N ASN A 97 -25.10 4.72 45.46
CA ASN A 97 -26.50 4.92 45.89
C ASN A 97 -26.75 4.87 47.41
N ASP A 98 -25.83 5.39 48.22
CA ASP A 98 -26.04 5.55 49.67
C ASP A 98 -26.87 6.81 50.01
N ASN A 99 -28.18 6.64 50.04
CA ASN A 99 -29.12 7.73 50.33
C ASN A 99 -29.09 8.16 51.80
N LYS A 100 -28.54 7.37 52.74
CA LYS A 100 -28.49 7.69 54.17
C LYS A 100 -27.28 8.53 54.55
N LEU A 101 -26.26 8.58 53.71
CA LEU A 101 -25.02 9.31 53.98
C LEU A 101 -25.28 10.82 54.16
N MET A 102 -26.09 11.40 53.29
CA MET A 102 -26.42 12.84 53.38
C MET A 102 -27.18 13.18 54.65
N ASP A 103 -28.13 12.35 55.05
CA ASP A 103 -28.89 12.54 56.28
C ASP A 103 -27.96 12.44 57.48
N THR A 104 -27.06 11.46 57.53
CA THR A 104 -26.09 11.27 58.62
C THR A 104 -25.10 12.46 58.74
N LEU A 105 -24.66 13.05 57.62
CA LEU A 105 -23.77 14.22 57.62
C LEU A 105 -24.50 15.48 58.11
N LEU A 106 -25.77 15.67 57.71
CA LEU A 106 -26.59 16.80 58.12
C LEU A 106 -27.00 16.73 59.60
N ASP A 107 -27.38 15.56 60.09
CA ASP A 107 -27.77 15.34 61.50
C ASP A 107 -26.61 15.61 62.46
N ASN A 108 -25.34 15.44 62.02
CA ASN A 108 -24.15 15.69 62.82
C ASN A 108 -23.51 17.06 62.53
N ASN A 109 -24.20 17.98 61.88
CA ASN A 109 -23.76 19.38 61.59
C ASN A 109 -22.41 19.46 60.83
N VAL A 110 -22.09 18.50 59.96
CA VAL A 110 -20.88 18.51 59.14
C VAL A 110 -21.05 19.49 57.98
N ILE A 111 -20.08 20.36 57.75
CA ILE A 111 -20.11 21.31 56.63
C ILE A 111 -19.82 20.54 55.33
N ILE A 112 -20.76 20.55 54.39
CA ILE A 112 -20.68 19.87 53.12
C ILE A 112 -20.33 20.88 52.01
N GLU A 113 -19.22 20.65 51.30
CA GLU A 113 -18.83 21.42 50.12
C GLU A 113 -18.73 20.50 48.91
N VAL A 114 -19.22 20.94 47.73
CA VAL A 114 -19.14 20.21 46.47
C VAL A 114 -18.21 20.96 45.54
N GLN A 115 -17.17 20.28 45.06
CA GLN A 115 -16.25 20.86 44.10
C GLN A 115 -16.62 20.38 42.69
N SER A 116 -17.08 21.32 41.83
CA SER A 116 -17.37 21.00 40.42
C SER A 116 -16.09 20.73 39.62
N ARG A 117 -16.19 19.85 38.65
CA ARG A 117 -15.08 19.40 37.78
C ARG A 117 -14.46 20.54 36.96
N ASP A 118 -15.27 21.55 36.61
CA ASP A 118 -14.87 22.64 35.70
C ASP A 118 -13.68 23.48 36.19
N GLY A 119 -13.49 23.59 37.49
CA GLY A 119 -12.37 24.35 38.06
C GLY A 119 -11.04 23.61 38.05
N VAL A 120 -11.03 22.26 37.99
CA VAL A 120 -9.82 21.43 38.05
C VAL A 120 -9.23 21.24 36.67
N GLU A 121 -10.07 21.10 35.66
CA GLU A 121 -9.62 20.95 34.25
C GLU A 121 -9.01 22.26 33.73
N TYR A 122 -9.60 23.39 34.04
CA TYR A 122 -9.09 24.71 33.64
C TYR A 122 -7.71 25.02 34.22
N ASN A 123 -7.46 24.63 35.47
CA ASN A 123 -6.15 24.83 36.11
C ASN A 123 -5.08 23.85 35.55
N ARG A 124 -5.43 22.60 35.25
CA ARG A 124 -4.50 21.64 34.59
C ARG A 124 -4.15 22.07 33.16
N ALA A 125 -5.11 22.60 32.42
CA ALA A 125 -4.86 23.14 31.09
C ALA A 125 -3.93 24.38 31.15
N LEU A 126 -4.13 25.28 32.11
CA LEU A 126 -3.25 26.44 32.34
C LEU A 126 -1.83 26.03 32.77
N GLU A 127 -1.69 25.06 33.67
CA GLU A 127 -0.38 24.50 34.07
C GLU A 127 0.33 23.83 32.88
N GLY A 128 -0.41 23.12 32.03
CA GLY A 128 0.11 22.55 30.79
C GLY A 128 0.62 23.64 29.84
N ILE A 129 -0.13 24.71 29.62
CA ILE A 129 0.26 25.81 28.73
C ILE A 129 1.50 26.54 29.25
N VAL A 130 1.55 26.81 30.58
CA VAL A 130 2.73 27.44 31.19
C VAL A 130 3.96 26.58 31.11
N LEU A 131 3.84 25.25 31.28
CA LEU A 131 4.92 24.30 31.13
C LEU A 131 5.42 24.26 29.66
N TYR A 132 4.51 24.23 28.68
CA TYR A 132 4.87 24.29 27.26
C TYR A 132 5.56 25.59 26.88
N LEU A 133 5.09 26.74 27.39
CA LEU A 133 5.72 28.06 27.15
C LEU A 133 7.12 28.14 27.77
N THR A 134 7.32 27.59 28.96
CA THR A 134 8.65 27.60 29.60
C THR A 134 9.63 26.67 28.88
N VAL A 135 9.21 25.45 28.47
CA VAL A 135 10.01 24.54 27.66
C VAL A 135 10.35 25.17 26.30
N PHE A 136 9.38 25.82 25.66
CA PHE A 136 9.59 26.52 24.39
C PHE A 136 10.60 27.68 24.50
N LEU A 137 10.54 28.48 25.58
CA LEU A 137 11.51 29.55 25.84
C LEU A 137 12.92 28.99 26.12
N VAL A 138 13.01 27.87 26.84
CA VAL A 138 14.30 27.20 27.07
C VAL A 138 14.89 26.69 25.76
N ILE A 139 14.08 26.08 24.91
CA ILE A 139 14.51 25.61 23.57
C ILE A 139 15.00 26.79 22.73
N ILE A 140 14.29 27.93 22.72
CA ILE A 140 14.73 29.14 22.00
C ILE A 140 16.07 29.65 22.55
N GLN A 141 16.27 29.65 23.85
CA GLN A 141 17.53 30.07 24.45
C GLN A 141 18.69 29.13 24.13
N VAL A 142 18.43 27.81 24.15
CA VAL A 142 19.42 26.80 23.72
C VAL A 142 19.76 26.97 22.24
N LEU A 143 18.77 27.16 21.37
CA LEU A 143 18.96 27.42 19.95
C LEU A 143 19.73 28.73 19.70
N ARG A 144 19.46 29.81 20.48
CA ARG A 144 20.25 31.05 20.42
C ARG A 144 21.71 30.84 20.83
N LEU A 145 21.97 30.08 21.89
CA LEU A 145 23.35 29.78 22.34
C LEU A 145 24.11 28.95 21.31
N PHE A 146 23.43 27.98 20.66
CA PHE A 146 24.01 27.22 19.55
C PHE A 146 24.25 28.09 18.31
N SER A 147 23.35 29.03 18.00
CA SER A 147 23.47 29.97 16.88
C SER A 147 24.60 30.98 17.09
N MET A 148 24.84 31.44 18.32
CA MET A 148 25.95 32.37 18.62
C MET A 148 27.35 31.71 18.54
N ASN A 149 27.42 30.39 18.76
CA ASN A 149 28.72 29.66 18.67
C ASN A 149 29.03 29.10 17.26
N ASN A 150 28.01 29.07 16.36
CA ASN A 150 28.18 28.63 14.97
C ASN A 150 27.38 29.54 14.02
N PRO A 151 28.01 30.61 13.49
CA PRO A 151 27.34 31.53 12.57
C PRO A 151 26.81 30.85 11.28
N ASN A 152 27.27 29.63 10.97
CA ASN A 152 26.80 28.82 9.84
C ASN A 152 25.63 27.89 10.14
N PHE A 153 25.18 27.79 11.39
CA PHE A 153 24.11 26.85 11.75
C PHE A 153 22.73 27.27 11.20
N GLY A 154 22.41 28.54 11.22
CA GLY A 154 21.18 29.09 10.64
C GLY A 154 21.15 29.03 9.11
N ASN A 155 22.27 29.27 8.46
CA ASN A 155 22.38 29.17 7.00
C ASN A 155 22.35 27.72 6.49
N ASN A 156 22.93 26.77 7.23
CA ASN A 156 22.90 25.35 6.83
C ASN A 156 21.52 24.70 6.99
N MET A 157 20.71 25.16 7.91
CA MET A 157 19.33 24.62 8.06
C MET A 157 18.39 25.13 6.95
N MET A 158 18.58 26.36 6.45
CA MET A 158 17.80 26.90 5.33
C MET A 158 18.42 26.62 3.95
N MET A 159 19.73 26.45 3.83
CA MET A 159 20.41 26.21 2.54
C MET A 159 20.51 24.75 2.13
N ASN A 160 20.25 23.78 3.02
CA ASN A 160 20.32 22.34 2.67
C ASN A 160 19.07 21.82 1.91
N GLN A 161 18.03 22.66 1.71
CA GLN A 161 16.86 22.29 0.91
C GLN A 161 17.14 22.16 -0.60
N ASN A 162 18.26 22.72 -1.09
CA ASN A 162 18.58 22.72 -2.52
C ASN A 162 19.42 21.51 -3.01
N LYS A 163 19.79 20.56 -2.13
CA LYS A 163 20.72 19.47 -2.52
C LYS A 163 20.10 18.25 -3.18
N ASN A 164 18.78 18.12 -3.25
CA ASN A 164 18.13 16.87 -3.71
C ASN A 164 17.52 16.92 -5.11
N LEU A 165 17.58 18.03 -5.84
CA LEU A 165 17.15 18.02 -7.24
C LEU A 165 18.21 17.32 -8.09
N LYS A 166 17.97 16.07 -8.48
CA LYS A 166 18.86 15.29 -9.33
C LYS A 166 18.76 15.81 -10.78
N MET A 167 19.59 16.79 -11.10
CA MET A 167 19.81 17.18 -12.48
C MET A 167 20.81 16.21 -13.11
N VAL A 168 20.36 15.44 -14.08
CA VAL A 168 21.23 14.63 -14.94
C VAL A 168 21.48 15.43 -16.22
N LYS A 169 22.67 15.98 -16.35
CA LYS A 169 23.01 16.83 -17.51
C LYS A 169 22.91 16.14 -18.86
N LYS A 170 23.23 14.82 -18.91
CA LYS A 170 23.07 13.97 -20.09
C LYS A 170 22.70 12.56 -19.64
N THR A 171 21.72 11.97 -20.27
CA THR A 171 21.39 10.55 -20.11
C THR A 171 22.02 9.76 -21.25
N ASN A 172 22.62 8.61 -20.93
CA ASN A 172 23.18 7.71 -21.96
C ASN A 172 22.13 6.73 -22.51
N VAL A 173 20.89 6.84 -22.06
CA VAL A 173 19.76 5.98 -22.46
C VAL A 173 19.14 6.57 -23.71
N THR A 174 18.96 5.75 -24.75
CA THR A 174 18.36 6.12 -26.03
C THR A 174 17.15 5.22 -26.34
N PHE A 175 16.42 5.51 -27.41
CA PHE A 175 15.30 4.65 -27.84
C PHE A 175 15.71 3.23 -28.23
N SER A 176 17.00 3.00 -28.50
CA SER A 176 17.51 1.63 -28.73
C SER A 176 17.53 0.77 -27.47
N ASP A 177 17.55 1.38 -26.29
CA ASP A 177 17.52 0.69 -25.00
C ASP A 177 16.07 0.41 -24.53
N VAL A 178 15.07 0.99 -25.21
CA VAL A 178 13.65 0.83 -24.93
C VAL A 178 13.06 -0.12 -25.96
N VAL A 179 12.56 -1.26 -25.53
CA VAL A 179 12.09 -2.34 -26.38
C VAL A 179 10.69 -2.78 -25.93
N GLY A 180 9.86 -3.21 -26.88
CA GLY A 180 8.54 -3.80 -26.60
C GLY A 180 7.43 -2.82 -26.23
N ILE A 181 7.62 -1.52 -26.52
CA ILE A 181 6.61 -0.45 -26.34
C ILE A 181 6.63 0.52 -27.52
N ASP A 182 6.60 -0.02 -28.74
CA ASP A 182 6.84 0.75 -29.96
C ASP A 182 5.79 1.83 -30.22
N THR A 183 4.51 1.58 -29.89
CA THR A 183 3.44 2.59 -30.01
C THR A 183 3.75 3.82 -29.16
N ALA A 184 4.08 3.64 -27.88
CA ALA A 184 4.42 4.74 -26.99
C ALA A 184 5.71 5.46 -27.43
N LYS A 185 6.66 4.73 -28.00
CA LYS A 185 7.89 5.27 -28.56
C LYS A 185 7.62 6.18 -29.74
N LEU A 186 6.78 5.75 -30.71
CA LEU A 186 6.38 6.55 -31.87
C LEU A 186 5.71 7.86 -31.47
N GLU A 187 4.81 7.83 -30.46
CA GLU A 187 4.16 9.04 -29.97
C GLU A 187 5.14 10.07 -29.35
N LEU A 188 6.21 9.56 -28.74
CA LEU A 188 7.24 10.42 -28.14
C LEU A 188 8.35 10.83 -29.11
N GLU A 189 8.50 10.19 -30.27
CA GLU A 189 9.41 10.64 -31.33
C GLU A 189 9.08 12.04 -31.85
N GLU A 190 7.80 12.40 -31.91
CA GLU A 190 7.37 13.76 -32.27
C GLU A 190 7.91 14.79 -31.26
N VAL A 191 7.93 14.44 -29.98
CA VAL A 191 8.45 15.28 -28.90
C VAL A 191 9.96 15.46 -29.04
N VAL A 192 10.67 14.39 -29.36
CA VAL A 192 12.11 14.44 -29.64
C VAL A 192 12.42 15.31 -30.84
N GLN A 193 11.69 15.14 -31.95
CA GLN A 193 11.86 15.96 -33.15
C GLN A 193 11.62 17.43 -32.86
N PHE A 194 10.64 17.73 -32.03
CA PHE A 194 10.38 19.11 -31.61
C PHE A 194 11.54 19.67 -30.76
N LEU A 195 12.02 18.94 -29.76
CA LEU A 195 13.15 19.41 -28.92
C LEU A 195 14.44 19.61 -29.73
N LYS A 196 14.61 18.85 -30.84
CA LYS A 196 15.74 19.01 -31.79
C LYS A 196 15.57 20.18 -32.76
N ASP A 197 14.37 20.44 -33.26
CA ASP A 197 14.07 21.51 -34.24
C ASP A 197 12.70 22.14 -34.00
N GLU A 198 12.63 23.06 -33.04
CA GLU A 198 11.42 23.80 -32.69
C GLU A 198 10.88 24.65 -33.86
N ASN A 199 11.79 25.23 -34.67
CA ASN A 199 11.43 26.14 -35.74
C ASN A 199 10.62 25.50 -36.85
N ARG A 200 10.77 24.21 -37.10
CA ARG A 200 10.00 23.46 -38.10
C ARG A 200 8.52 23.40 -37.76
N PHE A 201 8.18 23.28 -36.50
CA PHE A 201 6.79 23.15 -36.05
C PHE A 201 6.13 24.52 -35.86
N THR A 202 6.84 25.48 -35.30
CA THR A 202 6.32 26.84 -35.04
C THR A 202 6.02 27.60 -36.31
N LYS A 203 6.76 27.41 -37.42
CA LYS A 203 6.49 27.99 -38.72
C LYS A 203 5.14 27.57 -39.31
N LEU A 204 4.66 26.39 -38.93
CA LEU A 204 3.35 25.86 -39.35
C LEU A 204 2.22 26.23 -38.36
N GLY A 205 2.53 26.98 -37.29
CA GLY A 205 1.59 27.36 -36.25
C GLY A 205 1.23 26.24 -35.27
N ALA A 206 1.98 25.14 -35.30
CA ALA A 206 1.77 24.03 -34.37
C ALA A 206 2.14 24.44 -32.92
N LYS A 207 1.26 24.10 -32.00
CA LYS A 207 1.51 24.24 -30.55
C LYS A 207 2.00 22.92 -29.99
N ILE A 208 3.07 22.99 -29.23
CA ILE A 208 3.68 21.82 -28.62
C ILE A 208 2.91 21.46 -27.35
N PRO A 209 2.76 20.17 -27.05
CA PRO A 209 2.28 19.73 -25.76
C PRO A 209 3.25 20.18 -24.67
N ARG A 210 2.75 20.91 -23.66
CA ARG A 210 3.55 21.36 -22.52
C ARG A 210 3.78 20.24 -21.52
N GLY A 211 2.84 19.32 -21.43
CA GLY A 211 2.86 18.20 -20.53
C GLY A 211 2.38 16.91 -21.18
N ILE A 212 3.03 15.84 -20.84
CA ILE A 212 2.73 14.49 -21.29
C ILE A 212 2.56 13.60 -20.07
N ILE A 213 1.49 12.83 -20.02
CA ILE A 213 1.31 11.78 -19.00
C ILE A 213 1.58 10.42 -19.61
N LEU A 214 2.49 9.67 -18.99
CA LEU A 214 2.73 8.26 -19.26
C LEU A 214 1.86 7.44 -18.29
N GLU A 215 0.83 6.78 -18.84
CA GLU A 215 -0.10 5.96 -18.07
C GLU A 215 0.17 4.48 -18.31
N GLY A 216 -0.02 3.62 -17.31
CA GLY A 216 0.03 2.17 -17.53
C GLY A 216 0.48 1.38 -16.31
N PRO A 217 0.50 0.05 -16.42
CA PRO A 217 0.88 -0.84 -15.32
C PRO A 217 2.30 -0.58 -14.78
N PRO A 218 2.59 -0.96 -13.53
CA PRO A 218 3.92 -0.82 -12.97
C PRO A 218 4.93 -1.73 -13.69
N GLY A 219 6.17 -1.22 -13.84
CA GLY A 219 7.27 -1.99 -14.44
C GLY A 219 7.24 -2.05 -15.97
N THR A 220 6.40 -1.29 -16.67
CA THR A 220 6.33 -1.24 -18.14
C THR A 220 7.42 -0.36 -18.77
N GLY A 221 8.24 0.32 -17.97
CA GLY A 221 9.37 1.10 -18.48
C GLY A 221 9.09 2.60 -18.67
N LYS A 222 8.02 3.16 -18.07
CA LYS A 222 7.66 4.59 -18.17
C LYS A 222 8.83 5.53 -17.83
N THR A 223 9.51 5.28 -16.73
CA THR A 223 10.68 6.05 -16.29
C THR A 223 11.87 5.90 -17.26
N LEU A 224 12.07 4.69 -17.81
CA LEU A 224 13.11 4.43 -18.82
C LEU A 224 12.80 5.16 -20.12
N LEU A 225 11.55 5.14 -20.56
CA LEU A 225 11.08 5.83 -21.76
C LEU A 225 11.28 7.35 -21.65
N ALA A 226 10.93 7.95 -20.52
CA ALA A 226 11.17 9.38 -20.29
C ALA A 226 12.67 9.75 -20.33
N ARG A 227 13.53 8.91 -19.78
CA ARG A 227 14.99 9.08 -19.88
C ARG A 227 15.49 8.92 -21.31
N ALA A 228 14.93 8.00 -22.09
CA ALA A 228 15.28 7.80 -23.47
C ALA A 228 14.92 9.01 -24.34
N VAL A 229 13.76 9.64 -24.11
CA VAL A 229 13.36 10.90 -24.77
C VAL A 229 14.40 12.00 -24.53
N ALA A 230 14.88 12.15 -23.30
CA ALA A 230 15.89 13.15 -22.97
C ALA A 230 17.25 12.82 -23.60
N GLY A 231 17.68 11.56 -23.58
CA GLY A 231 18.92 11.11 -24.20
C GLY A 231 18.91 11.25 -25.72
N GLU A 232 17.80 10.89 -26.35
CA GLU A 232 17.61 11.03 -27.79
C GLU A 232 17.57 12.49 -28.27
N SER A 233 17.04 13.38 -27.42
CA SER A 233 16.98 14.83 -27.68
C SER A 233 18.25 15.58 -27.29
N ASP A 234 19.20 14.93 -26.59
CA ASP A 234 20.42 15.52 -26.01
C ASP A 234 20.14 16.75 -25.11
N VAL A 235 19.06 16.72 -24.33
CA VAL A 235 18.66 17.78 -23.41
C VAL A 235 18.82 17.39 -21.94
N PRO A 236 19.00 18.38 -21.03
CA PRO A 236 19.02 18.13 -19.60
C PRO A 236 17.73 17.47 -19.08
N PHE A 237 17.88 16.55 -18.11
CA PHE A 237 16.80 15.79 -17.53
C PHE A 237 16.72 16.03 -16.02
N PHE A 238 15.60 16.59 -15.56
CA PHE A 238 15.30 16.80 -14.15
C PHE A 238 14.33 15.71 -13.70
N SER A 239 14.75 14.83 -12.82
CA SER A 239 13.89 13.74 -12.32
C SER A 239 13.55 13.95 -10.86
N VAL A 240 12.27 13.86 -10.54
CA VAL A 240 11.73 13.96 -9.18
C VAL A 240 10.58 12.96 -9.03
N SER A 241 10.39 12.40 -7.82
CA SER A 241 9.18 11.62 -7.48
C SER A 241 8.11 12.54 -6.91
N GLY A 242 6.84 12.27 -7.20
CA GLY A 242 5.70 12.94 -6.58
C GLY A 242 5.75 12.91 -5.05
N SER A 243 6.23 11.82 -4.47
CA SER A 243 6.43 11.68 -3.03
C SER A 243 7.44 12.67 -2.43
N GLU A 244 8.43 13.15 -3.21
CA GLU A 244 9.41 14.13 -2.75
C GLU A 244 8.81 15.53 -2.50
N PHE A 245 7.60 15.78 -2.98
CA PHE A 245 6.87 17.03 -2.73
C PHE A 245 5.98 16.98 -1.50
N ILE A 246 5.78 15.81 -0.90
CA ILE A 246 4.96 15.64 0.31
C ILE A 246 5.87 15.72 1.52
N GLU A 247 5.70 16.76 2.35
CA GLU A 247 6.45 16.95 3.59
C GLU A 247 5.54 17.28 4.77
N MET A 248 6.08 17.20 6.00
CA MET A 248 5.33 17.51 7.22
C MET A 248 5.06 19.01 7.42
N PHE A 249 5.80 19.90 6.73
CA PHE A 249 5.68 21.34 6.90
C PHE A 249 4.92 21.96 5.73
N VAL A 250 3.83 22.62 6.02
CA VAL A 250 2.98 23.29 5.02
C VAL A 250 3.78 24.30 4.19
N GLY A 251 3.67 24.20 2.86
CA GLY A 251 4.30 25.10 1.89
C GLY A 251 5.70 24.72 1.42
N THR A 252 6.33 23.68 1.98
CA THR A 252 7.66 23.23 1.52
C THR A 252 7.57 22.53 0.16
N GLY A 253 6.55 21.71 -0.08
CA GLY A 253 6.29 21.09 -1.37
C GLY A 253 6.09 22.11 -2.49
N ALA A 254 5.26 23.11 -2.27
CA ALA A 254 5.05 24.21 -3.22
C ALA A 254 6.35 25.01 -3.51
N SER A 255 7.21 25.20 -2.51
CA SER A 255 8.51 25.86 -2.68
C SER A 255 9.46 25.01 -3.53
N ARG A 256 9.46 23.68 -3.38
CA ARG A 256 10.26 22.76 -4.22
C ARG A 256 9.79 22.77 -5.66
N VAL A 257 8.48 22.76 -5.91
CA VAL A 257 7.92 22.89 -7.25
C VAL A 257 8.44 24.17 -7.90
N ARG A 258 8.32 25.33 -7.24
CA ARG A 258 8.86 26.62 -7.77
C ARG A 258 10.34 26.54 -8.09
N THR A 259 11.13 25.94 -7.22
CA THR A 259 12.59 25.81 -7.40
C THR A 259 12.92 24.90 -8.60
N LEU A 260 12.21 23.78 -8.74
CA LEU A 260 12.35 22.85 -9.86
C LEU A 260 12.08 23.56 -11.20
N PHE A 261 10.94 24.24 -11.31
CA PHE A 261 10.55 24.96 -12.53
C PHE A 261 11.47 26.14 -12.84
N LYS A 262 11.94 26.86 -11.83
CA LYS A 262 12.95 27.91 -12.00
C LYS A 262 14.24 27.34 -12.58
N ASN A 263 14.78 26.26 -12.00
CA ASN A 263 15.99 25.61 -12.47
C ASN A 263 15.82 25.07 -13.90
N ALA A 264 14.66 24.54 -14.23
CA ALA A 264 14.35 24.06 -15.58
C ALA A 264 14.32 25.21 -16.58
N LYS A 265 13.71 26.36 -16.27
CA LYS A 265 13.69 27.55 -17.12
C LYS A 265 15.10 28.09 -17.38
N GLU A 266 15.99 28.05 -16.38
CA GLU A 266 17.39 28.48 -16.51
C GLU A 266 18.25 27.53 -17.37
N ASN A 267 17.82 26.26 -17.52
CA ASN A 267 18.51 25.22 -18.30
C ASN A 267 17.75 24.78 -19.55
N SER A 268 16.86 25.62 -20.06
CA SER A 268 16.08 25.33 -21.27
C SER A 268 17.00 25.27 -22.53
N PRO A 269 16.72 24.33 -23.52
CA PRO A 269 15.65 23.33 -23.51
C PRO A 269 15.94 22.17 -22.57
N CYS A 270 14.89 21.66 -21.87
CA CYS A 270 15.06 20.56 -20.92
C CYS A 270 13.74 19.79 -20.71
N ILE A 271 13.85 18.62 -20.10
CA ILE A 271 12.72 17.80 -19.68
C ILE A 271 12.64 17.74 -18.15
N ILE A 272 11.45 18.02 -17.59
CA ILE A 272 11.10 17.72 -16.20
C ILE A 272 10.33 16.41 -16.20
N PHE A 273 10.82 15.42 -15.46
CA PHE A 273 10.13 14.15 -15.24
C PHE A 273 9.65 14.06 -13.81
N ILE A 274 8.33 13.82 -13.65
CA ILE A 274 7.66 13.63 -12.36
C ILE A 274 7.14 12.19 -12.32
N ASP A 275 7.82 11.34 -11.57
CA ASP A 275 7.36 9.96 -11.36
C ASP A 275 6.30 9.93 -10.26
N GLU A 276 5.37 8.96 -10.32
CA GLU A 276 4.29 8.81 -9.33
C GLU A 276 3.50 10.10 -9.09
N ILE A 277 3.07 10.76 -10.18
CA ILE A 277 2.33 12.03 -10.10
C ILE A 277 1.02 11.90 -9.30
N ASP A 278 0.45 10.72 -9.22
CA ASP A 278 -0.75 10.39 -8.45
C ASP A 278 -0.59 10.64 -6.93
N GLU A 279 0.63 10.66 -6.41
CA GLU A 279 0.89 11.02 -5.02
C GLU A 279 0.47 12.47 -4.69
N ILE A 280 0.66 13.41 -5.62
CA ILE A 280 0.28 14.81 -5.45
C ILE A 280 -0.98 15.18 -6.23
N GLY A 281 -1.27 14.46 -7.31
CA GLY A 281 -2.33 14.75 -8.28
C GLY A 281 -3.66 14.04 -8.02
N ARG A 282 -3.88 13.44 -6.88
CA ARG A 282 -5.10 12.69 -6.56
C ARG A 282 -6.31 13.61 -6.44
N GLN A 283 -7.48 13.13 -6.89
CA GLN A 283 -8.78 13.82 -6.76
C GLN A 283 -9.07 14.17 -5.30
N ARG A 284 -9.71 15.32 -5.10
CA ARG A 284 -10.10 15.84 -3.80
C ARG A 284 -11.07 14.89 -3.11
N SER A 285 -10.70 14.36 -1.96
CA SER A 285 -11.62 13.63 -1.09
C SER A 285 -12.17 14.58 -0.01
N SER A 286 -13.46 14.50 0.27
CA SER A 286 -14.15 15.33 1.27
C SER A 286 -13.77 15.05 2.74
N GLY A 287 -12.63 14.38 3.00
CA GLY A 287 -12.14 14.06 4.33
C GLY A 287 -11.28 15.17 4.93
N MET A 288 -11.63 15.67 6.12
CA MET A 288 -10.81 16.58 6.92
C MET A 288 -9.55 15.87 7.43
N GLY A 289 -8.37 16.18 6.83
CA GLY A 289 -7.07 15.72 7.33
C GLY A 289 -5.98 16.73 6.97
N MET A 290 -5.13 17.12 7.93
CA MET A 290 -4.04 18.11 7.75
C MET A 290 -3.05 17.76 6.61
N GLY A 291 -2.99 16.49 6.17
CA GLY A 291 -2.15 16.08 5.04
C GLY A 291 -2.74 16.39 3.66
N ASN A 292 -4.04 16.69 3.56
CA ASN A 292 -4.67 17.02 2.29
C ASN A 292 -4.38 18.46 1.85
N ASP A 293 -4.26 19.39 2.79
CA ASP A 293 -4.04 20.82 2.50
C ASP A 293 -2.67 21.07 1.85
N GLU A 294 -1.63 20.34 2.28
CA GLU A 294 -0.30 20.47 1.70
C GLU A 294 -0.24 19.91 0.28
N ARG A 295 -0.83 18.74 0.06
CA ARG A 295 -0.93 18.15 -1.29
C ARG A 295 -1.68 19.08 -2.24
N GLU A 296 -2.80 19.63 -1.81
CA GLU A 296 -3.59 20.56 -2.62
C GLU A 296 -2.82 21.85 -2.92
N GLN A 297 -2.10 22.40 -1.95
CA GLN A 297 -1.25 23.56 -2.16
C GLN A 297 -0.11 23.27 -3.16
N THR A 298 0.50 22.11 -3.07
CA THR A 298 1.55 21.65 -3.97
C THR A 298 1.02 21.42 -5.38
N LEU A 299 -0.13 20.76 -5.51
CA LEU A 299 -0.82 20.58 -6.79
C LEU A 299 -1.16 21.92 -7.43
N ASN A 300 -1.76 22.83 -6.68
CA ASN A 300 -2.10 24.17 -7.19
C ASN A 300 -0.86 24.94 -7.65
N GLN A 301 0.27 24.80 -6.93
CA GLN A 301 1.53 25.40 -7.36
C GLN A 301 2.04 24.77 -8.66
N LEU A 302 1.96 23.43 -8.81
CA LEU A 302 2.34 22.74 -10.05
C LEU A 302 1.49 23.24 -11.24
N LEU A 303 0.18 23.32 -11.05
CA LEU A 303 -0.73 23.84 -12.07
C LEU A 303 -0.39 25.29 -12.45
N THR A 304 -0.08 26.13 -11.46
CA THR A 304 0.30 27.54 -11.67
C THR A 304 1.61 27.65 -12.46
N GLU A 305 2.61 26.82 -12.15
CA GLU A 305 3.89 26.82 -12.88
C GLU A 305 3.70 26.35 -14.33
N MET A 306 2.85 25.34 -14.56
CA MET A 306 2.53 24.85 -15.91
C MET A 306 1.73 25.89 -16.73
N ASP A 307 0.76 26.56 -16.12
CA ASP A 307 0.00 27.64 -16.75
C ASP A 307 0.88 28.88 -17.02
N GLY A 308 1.87 29.11 -16.17
CA GLY A 308 2.83 30.23 -16.25
C GLY A 308 3.88 30.13 -17.36
N PHE A 309 3.88 29.06 -18.15
CA PHE A 309 4.69 28.96 -19.36
C PHE A 309 4.11 29.86 -20.46
N GLN A 310 4.47 31.15 -20.45
CA GLN A 310 4.13 32.08 -21.53
C GLN A 310 5.10 31.91 -22.70
N GLY A 311 4.61 31.43 -23.84
CA GLY A 311 5.42 31.22 -25.05
C GLY A 311 6.21 29.89 -25.05
N ASN A 312 7.05 29.71 -26.06
CA ASN A 312 7.91 28.55 -26.24
C ASN A 312 9.10 28.64 -25.28
N THR A 313 8.99 28.04 -24.10
CA THR A 313 10.08 28.05 -23.12
C THR A 313 11.06 26.89 -23.32
N GLY A 314 10.81 25.96 -24.25
CA GLY A 314 11.63 24.77 -24.48
C GLY A 314 11.63 23.77 -23.30
N VAL A 315 10.73 23.93 -22.32
CA VAL A 315 10.60 23.03 -21.18
C VAL A 315 9.38 22.12 -21.40
N ILE A 316 9.59 20.81 -21.37
CA ILE A 316 8.53 19.82 -21.47
C ILE A 316 8.44 19.07 -20.14
N VAL A 317 7.21 18.92 -19.62
CA VAL A 317 6.94 18.18 -18.39
C VAL A 317 6.41 16.80 -18.79
N ILE A 318 7.10 15.75 -18.37
CA ILE A 318 6.63 14.36 -18.53
C ILE A 318 6.29 13.82 -17.14
N ALA A 319 5.06 13.40 -16.95
CA ALA A 319 4.62 12.75 -15.71
C ALA A 319 4.38 11.27 -15.95
N ALA A 320 4.62 10.43 -14.95
CA ALA A 320 4.27 9.02 -14.98
C ALA A 320 3.33 8.67 -13.82
N THR A 321 2.35 7.81 -14.12
CA THR A 321 1.43 7.26 -13.11
C THR A 321 1.08 5.81 -13.41
N ASN A 322 0.82 5.04 -12.35
CA ASN A 322 0.24 3.72 -12.45
C ASN A 322 -1.30 3.75 -12.29
N ARG A 323 -1.85 4.91 -11.90
CA ARG A 323 -3.27 5.08 -11.55
C ARG A 323 -3.84 6.38 -12.13
N ALA A 324 -4.06 6.39 -13.41
CA ALA A 324 -4.65 7.54 -14.09
C ALA A 324 -6.10 7.81 -13.64
N ASP A 325 -6.81 6.79 -13.16
CA ASP A 325 -8.20 6.81 -12.68
C ASP A 325 -8.41 7.76 -11.49
N ILE A 326 -7.39 7.97 -10.66
CA ILE A 326 -7.49 8.81 -9.45
C ILE A 326 -6.99 10.23 -9.64
N LEU A 327 -6.47 10.58 -10.82
CA LEU A 327 -5.91 11.91 -11.06
C LEU A 327 -7.00 13.00 -11.09
N ASP A 328 -6.65 14.17 -10.56
CA ASP A 328 -7.52 15.35 -10.64
C ASP A 328 -7.65 15.81 -12.09
N ASN A 329 -8.89 16.01 -12.53
CA ASN A 329 -9.21 16.49 -13.88
C ASN A 329 -8.56 17.84 -14.21
N ALA A 330 -8.18 18.63 -13.22
CA ALA A 330 -7.49 19.88 -13.43
C ALA A 330 -6.10 19.69 -14.06
N LEU A 331 -5.41 18.56 -13.80
CA LEU A 331 -4.15 18.21 -14.44
C LEU A 331 -4.30 17.94 -15.94
N LEU A 332 -5.44 17.38 -16.33
CA LEU A 332 -5.72 16.89 -17.68
C LEU A 332 -6.33 17.97 -18.61
N ARG A 333 -6.43 19.21 -18.13
CA ARG A 333 -6.94 20.32 -18.94
C ARG A 333 -5.93 20.75 -20.01
N PRO A 334 -6.40 21.18 -21.21
CA PRO A 334 -5.53 21.72 -22.26
C PRO A 334 -4.60 22.81 -21.74
N GLY A 335 -3.33 22.75 -22.17
CA GLY A 335 -2.28 23.66 -21.72
C GLY A 335 -1.50 23.17 -20.49
N ARG A 336 -1.86 22.02 -19.91
CA ARG A 336 -1.17 21.33 -18.82
C ARG A 336 -0.65 19.98 -19.30
N PHE A 337 -1.25 18.87 -18.85
CA PHE A 337 -0.97 17.55 -19.41
C PHE A 337 -2.00 17.24 -20.51
N ASP A 338 -1.75 17.72 -21.68
CA ASP A 338 -2.66 17.66 -22.82
C ASP A 338 -2.43 16.44 -23.73
N ARG A 339 -1.31 15.74 -23.57
CA ARG A 339 -1.05 14.46 -24.25
C ARG A 339 -0.97 13.32 -23.24
N ARG A 340 -1.70 12.25 -23.53
CA ARG A 340 -1.65 11.00 -22.76
C ARG A 340 -1.06 9.91 -23.63
N VAL A 341 -0.04 9.23 -23.11
CA VAL A 341 0.62 8.11 -23.77
C VAL A 341 0.43 6.88 -22.90
N TYR A 342 -0.24 5.88 -23.46
CA TYR A 342 -0.47 4.64 -22.74
C TYR A 342 0.70 3.68 -22.95
N VAL A 343 1.32 3.23 -21.87
CA VAL A 343 2.45 2.30 -21.85
C VAL A 343 1.99 0.99 -21.26
N ASP A 344 1.51 0.10 -22.10
CA ASP A 344 0.97 -1.20 -21.73
C ASP A 344 2.06 -2.24 -21.47
N ASN A 345 1.64 -3.41 -20.98
CA ASN A 345 2.51 -4.57 -20.96
C ASN A 345 2.91 -4.96 -22.39
N PRO A 346 4.16 -5.45 -22.59
CA PRO A 346 4.62 -5.83 -23.92
C PRO A 346 3.81 -7.01 -24.46
N ASP A 347 3.53 -6.98 -25.75
CA ASP A 347 2.98 -8.10 -26.50
C ASP A 347 4.02 -9.25 -26.62
N TYR A 348 3.67 -10.31 -27.30
CA TYR A 348 4.58 -11.47 -27.46
C TYR A 348 5.93 -11.08 -28.08
N GLU A 349 5.91 -10.27 -29.14
CA GLU A 349 7.13 -9.85 -29.84
C GLU A 349 7.99 -8.96 -28.93
N GLY A 350 7.37 -8.02 -28.26
CA GLY A 350 8.01 -7.16 -27.27
C GLY A 350 8.62 -7.94 -26.11
N ARG A 351 7.92 -8.96 -25.57
CA ARG A 351 8.48 -9.83 -24.52
C ARG A 351 9.69 -10.60 -25.02
N LEU A 352 9.63 -11.10 -26.24
CA LEU A 352 10.76 -11.80 -26.84
C LEU A 352 11.97 -10.88 -27.02
N GLU A 353 11.76 -9.66 -27.47
CA GLU A 353 12.84 -8.67 -27.63
C GLU A 353 13.44 -8.25 -26.29
N ILE A 354 12.61 -8.01 -25.27
CA ILE A 354 13.06 -7.71 -23.90
C ILE A 354 13.89 -8.89 -23.34
N LEU A 355 13.42 -10.12 -23.52
CA LEU A 355 14.18 -11.31 -23.11
C LEU A 355 15.53 -11.40 -23.83
N LYS A 356 15.59 -11.12 -25.13
CA LYS A 356 16.86 -11.06 -25.89
C LYS A 356 17.78 -9.97 -25.35
N LEU A 357 17.24 -8.80 -24.98
CA LEU A 357 18.02 -7.71 -24.41
C LEU A 357 18.69 -8.13 -23.10
N TYR A 358 17.92 -8.69 -22.15
CA TYR A 358 18.45 -9.14 -20.86
C TYR A 358 19.32 -10.42 -20.96
N ALA A 359 19.20 -11.17 -22.05
CA ALA A 359 20.01 -12.34 -22.34
C ALA A 359 21.44 -11.99 -22.82
N LYS A 360 21.66 -10.82 -23.46
CA LYS A 360 22.95 -10.43 -24.06
C LYS A 360 24.14 -10.56 -23.10
N ASN A 361 23.93 -10.25 -21.82
CA ASN A 361 25.01 -10.21 -20.81
C ASN A 361 24.97 -11.42 -19.86
N LYS A 362 24.27 -12.51 -20.23
CA LYS A 362 24.12 -13.69 -19.38
C LYS A 362 24.59 -14.97 -20.11
N PRO A 363 25.32 -15.87 -19.43
CA PRO A 363 25.77 -17.12 -20.01
C PRO A 363 24.61 -18.11 -20.15
N LEU A 364 23.90 -18.06 -21.27
CA LEU A 364 22.82 -19.02 -21.58
C LEU A 364 23.36 -20.32 -22.15
N ALA A 365 22.74 -21.44 -21.80
CA ALA A 365 22.98 -22.72 -22.43
C ALA A 365 22.42 -22.74 -23.86
N LYS A 366 23.03 -23.52 -24.76
CA LYS A 366 22.65 -23.57 -26.19
C LYS A 366 21.21 -24.03 -26.44
N ASN A 367 20.62 -24.76 -25.51
CA ASN A 367 19.25 -25.30 -25.60
C ASN A 367 18.17 -24.38 -25.04
N VAL A 368 18.51 -23.13 -24.66
CA VAL A 368 17.51 -22.17 -24.13
C VAL A 368 16.70 -21.63 -25.31
N ASN A 369 15.38 -21.82 -25.21
CA ASN A 369 14.42 -21.33 -26.19
C ASN A 369 13.67 -20.09 -25.65
N LEU A 370 14.15 -18.88 -25.97
CA LEU A 370 13.53 -17.63 -25.54
C LEU A 370 12.11 -17.43 -26.11
N VAL A 371 11.81 -18.06 -27.28
CA VAL A 371 10.47 -18.02 -27.88
C VAL A 371 9.44 -18.73 -26.99
N GLU A 372 9.79 -19.89 -26.45
CA GLU A 372 8.95 -20.65 -25.56
C GLU A 372 8.75 -19.91 -24.22
N ILE A 373 9.82 -19.27 -23.72
CA ILE A 373 9.76 -18.47 -22.49
C ILE A 373 8.85 -17.27 -22.69
N ALA A 374 8.94 -16.56 -23.83
CA ALA A 374 8.06 -15.42 -24.14
C ALA A 374 6.58 -15.85 -24.20
N LYS A 375 6.28 -17.04 -24.76
CA LYS A 375 4.92 -17.61 -24.76
C LYS A 375 4.44 -17.99 -23.35
N SER A 376 5.35 -18.41 -22.47
CA SER A 376 5.03 -18.82 -21.09
C SER A 376 4.93 -17.66 -20.11
N THR A 377 5.18 -16.43 -20.55
CA THR A 377 5.16 -15.22 -19.72
C THR A 377 4.12 -14.18 -20.15
N PRO A 378 2.84 -14.58 -20.33
CA PRO A 378 1.78 -13.62 -20.70
C PRO A 378 1.64 -12.56 -19.61
N ASN A 379 1.32 -11.33 -20.02
CA ASN A 379 1.12 -10.18 -19.14
C ASN A 379 2.33 -9.78 -18.27
N PHE A 380 3.53 -10.34 -18.51
CA PHE A 380 4.73 -9.90 -17.81
C PHE A 380 5.16 -8.52 -18.32
N SER A 381 5.40 -7.62 -17.36
CA SER A 381 6.02 -6.33 -17.66
C SER A 381 7.53 -6.48 -17.94
N GLY A 382 8.15 -5.44 -18.49
CA GLY A 382 9.60 -5.43 -18.71
C GLY A 382 10.41 -5.72 -17.44
N ALA A 383 10.00 -5.13 -16.31
CA ALA A 383 10.62 -5.40 -15.00
C ALA A 383 10.43 -6.84 -14.52
N SER A 384 9.27 -7.45 -14.81
CA SER A 384 9.02 -8.85 -14.47
C SER A 384 9.91 -9.80 -15.28
N LEU A 385 10.15 -9.50 -16.57
CA LEU A 385 11.04 -10.28 -17.43
C LEU A 385 12.51 -10.11 -17.01
N GLU A 386 12.92 -8.91 -16.61
CA GLU A 386 14.24 -8.66 -16.03
C GLU A 386 14.46 -9.49 -14.76
N ASN A 387 13.47 -9.43 -13.84
CA ASN A 387 13.50 -10.21 -12.61
C ASN A 387 13.55 -11.73 -12.89
N LEU A 388 12.82 -12.21 -13.89
CA LEU A 388 12.85 -13.61 -14.31
C LEU A 388 14.27 -14.04 -14.72
N MET A 389 14.92 -13.27 -15.57
CA MET A 389 16.26 -13.57 -16.03
C MET A 389 17.31 -13.44 -14.91
N ASN A 390 17.11 -12.53 -13.97
CA ASN A 390 17.95 -12.38 -12.78
C ASN A 390 17.77 -13.55 -11.80
N GLU A 391 16.53 -13.95 -11.52
CA GLU A 391 16.24 -15.08 -10.63
C GLU A 391 16.75 -16.41 -11.20
N ALA A 392 16.65 -16.60 -12.53
CA ALA A 392 17.24 -17.74 -13.20
C ALA A 392 18.77 -17.79 -13.04
N ALA A 393 19.44 -16.65 -13.12
CA ALA A 393 20.88 -16.55 -12.87
C ALA A 393 21.23 -16.89 -11.42
N ILE A 394 20.45 -16.39 -10.44
CA ILE A 394 20.63 -16.70 -9.01
C ILE A 394 20.45 -18.20 -8.75
N LEU A 395 19.42 -18.82 -9.31
CA LEU A 395 19.18 -20.27 -9.18
C LEU A 395 20.33 -21.08 -9.79
N THR A 396 20.85 -20.65 -10.93
CA THR A 396 22.00 -21.28 -11.60
C THR A 396 23.24 -21.21 -10.73
N ALA A 397 23.55 -20.04 -10.17
CA ALA A 397 24.69 -19.84 -9.26
C ALA A 397 24.56 -20.68 -7.98
N ARG A 398 23.36 -20.77 -7.40
CA ARG A 398 23.08 -21.61 -6.23
C ARG A 398 23.36 -23.09 -6.48
N ASN A 399 23.14 -23.56 -7.71
CA ASN A 399 23.40 -24.94 -8.12
C ASN A 399 24.84 -25.16 -8.62
N ASN A 400 25.74 -24.18 -8.46
CA ASN A 400 27.13 -24.19 -8.94
C ASN A 400 27.26 -24.50 -10.44
N ALA A 401 26.24 -24.17 -11.25
CA ALA A 401 26.29 -24.33 -12.70
C ALA A 401 26.87 -23.05 -13.35
N SER A 402 27.57 -23.24 -14.49
CA SER A 402 28.24 -22.16 -15.22
C SER A 402 27.35 -21.49 -16.28
N THR A 403 26.25 -22.12 -16.68
CA THR A 403 25.33 -21.63 -17.71
C THR A 403 23.88 -21.77 -17.29
N ILE A 404 23.07 -20.76 -17.63
CA ILE A 404 21.65 -20.74 -17.34
C ILE A 404 20.93 -21.67 -18.31
N SER A 405 20.34 -22.74 -17.79
CA SER A 405 19.59 -23.72 -18.58
C SER A 405 18.11 -23.31 -18.72
N ASN A 406 17.40 -23.91 -19.70
CA ASN A 406 15.95 -23.74 -19.84
C ASN A 406 15.22 -24.14 -18.56
N TYR A 407 15.66 -25.20 -17.88
CA TYR A 407 15.12 -25.63 -16.60
C TYR A 407 15.27 -24.56 -15.49
N ALA A 408 16.42 -23.88 -15.44
CA ALA A 408 16.64 -22.82 -14.46
C ALA A 408 15.68 -21.64 -14.68
N ILE A 409 15.40 -21.26 -15.94
CA ILE A 409 14.46 -20.17 -16.27
C ILE A 409 13.03 -20.58 -15.93
N LEU A 410 12.60 -21.79 -16.28
CA LEU A 410 11.28 -22.28 -15.93
C LEU A 410 11.08 -22.40 -14.40
N SER A 411 12.12 -22.84 -13.69
CA SER A 411 12.09 -22.89 -12.22
C SER A 411 12.03 -21.49 -11.59
N ALA A 412 12.69 -20.49 -12.20
CA ALA A 412 12.59 -19.10 -11.81
C ALA A 412 11.18 -18.54 -12.06
N LEU A 413 10.60 -18.87 -13.23
CA LEU A 413 9.22 -18.49 -13.56
C LEU A 413 8.24 -19.02 -12.51
N ASP A 414 8.36 -20.30 -12.16
CA ASP A 414 7.54 -20.88 -11.10
C ASP A 414 7.72 -20.20 -9.75
N ARG A 415 8.96 -19.85 -9.42
CA ARG A 415 9.24 -19.18 -8.14
C ARG A 415 8.63 -17.78 -8.08
N ILE A 416 8.62 -17.05 -9.18
CA ILE A 416 8.03 -15.70 -9.27
C ILE A 416 6.50 -15.78 -9.22
N THR A 417 5.90 -16.72 -9.97
CA THR A 417 4.45 -16.81 -10.08
C THR A 417 3.80 -17.49 -8.88
N LEU A 418 4.42 -18.51 -8.31
CA LEU A 418 3.84 -19.41 -7.30
C LEU A 418 4.53 -19.36 -5.95
N GLY A 419 5.69 -18.70 -5.87
CA GLY A 419 6.52 -18.70 -4.68
C GLY A 419 7.53 -19.85 -4.62
N ALA A 420 8.30 -19.86 -3.54
CA ALA A 420 9.33 -20.86 -3.33
C ALA A 420 8.75 -22.26 -3.06
N GLN A 421 9.40 -23.29 -3.59
CA GLN A 421 9.07 -24.68 -3.27
C GLN A 421 9.32 -24.97 -1.79
N LYS A 422 8.35 -25.61 -1.12
CA LYS A 422 8.49 -26.03 0.27
C LYS A 422 9.45 -27.21 0.39
N LYS A 423 10.59 -27.01 1.06
CA LYS A 423 11.63 -28.06 1.21
C LYS A 423 11.19 -29.24 2.07
N ASN A 424 10.32 -29.01 3.06
CA ASN A 424 9.84 -30.08 3.95
C ASN A 424 8.53 -30.65 3.40
N ASN A 425 8.67 -31.61 2.49
CA ASN A 425 7.53 -32.28 1.88
C ASN A 425 7.23 -33.57 2.63
N ASN A 426 6.64 -33.45 3.84
CA ASN A 426 6.12 -34.57 4.62
C ASN A 426 4.73 -35.02 4.12
N ASN A 427 4.37 -34.72 2.86
CA ASN A 427 3.11 -35.18 2.31
C ASN A 427 3.11 -36.72 2.26
N SER A 428 2.09 -37.32 2.87
CA SER A 428 1.87 -38.76 2.77
C SER A 428 1.71 -39.17 1.31
N GLN A 429 2.00 -40.43 0.98
CA GLN A 429 1.81 -40.97 -0.36
C GLN A 429 0.37 -40.78 -0.85
N LYS A 430 -0.63 -40.96 0.05
CA LYS A 430 -2.05 -40.71 -0.23
C LYS A 430 -2.30 -39.26 -0.66
N MET A 431 -1.66 -38.29 0.02
CA MET A 431 -1.81 -36.87 -0.32
C MET A 431 -1.23 -36.54 -1.71
N LYS A 432 -0.05 -37.10 -2.04
CA LYS A 432 0.54 -36.94 -3.36
C LYS A 432 -0.36 -37.52 -4.46
N GLU A 433 -1.01 -38.64 -4.20
CA GLU A 433 -1.92 -39.28 -5.12
C GLU A 433 -3.19 -38.44 -5.36
N ILE A 434 -3.79 -37.89 -4.30
CA ILE A 434 -4.95 -37.01 -4.40
C ILE A 434 -4.62 -35.78 -5.25
N VAL A 435 -3.50 -35.10 -4.97
CA VAL A 435 -3.08 -33.93 -5.72
C VAL A 435 -2.78 -34.29 -7.19
N ALA A 436 -2.14 -35.44 -7.44
CA ALA A 436 -1.85 -35.88 -8.80
C ALA A 436 -3.11 -36.16 -9.62
N VAL A 437 -4.13 -36.76 -9.02
CA VAL A 437 -5.44 -37.00 -9.65
C VAL A 437 -6.15 -35.68 -9.93
N HIS A 438 -6.12 -34.75 -8.97
CA HIS A 438 -6.71 -33.42 -9.09
C HIS A 438 -6.12 -32.67 -10.30
N GLU A 439 -4.79 -32.53 -10.35
CA GLU A 439 -4.10 -31.84 -11.45
C GLU A 439 -4.28 -32.54 -12.80
N ALA A 440 -4.29 -33.89 -12.80
CA ALA A 440 -4.61 -34.65 -14.01
C ALA A 440 -6.02 -34.36 -14.53
N GLY A 441 -6.99 -34.15 -13.62
CA GLY A 441 -8.36 -33.78 -13.96
C GLY A 441 -8.43 -32.47 -14.75
N HIS A 442 -7.77 -31.41 -14.26
CA HIS A 442 -7.68 -30.13 -14.95
C HIS A 442 -7.07 -30.28 -16.34
N ALA A 443 -5.93 -30.96 -16.43
CA ALA A 443 -5.19 -31.13 -17.67
C ALA A 443 -5.97 -31.92 -18.73
N ILE A 444 -6.63 -33.00 -18.32
CA ILE A 444 -7.40 -33.85 -19.25
C ILE A 444 -8.62 -33.10 -19.78
N VAL A 445 -9.38 -32.40 -18.91
CA VAL A 445 -10.50 -31.59 -19.38
C VAL A 445 -10.05 -30.54 -20.38
N ALA A 446 -8.93 -29.85 -20.12
CA ALA A 446 -8.37 -28.87 -21.02
C ALA A 446 -7.98 -29.46 -22.39
N ALA A 447 -7.33 -30.64 -22.39
CA ALA A 447 -6.91 -31.30 -23.61
C ALA A 447 -8.08 -31.69 -24.55
N TYR A 448 -9.28 -31.94 -24.01
CA TYR A 448 -10.48 -32.23 -24.79
C TYR A 448 -11.24 -30.98 -25.27
N LYS A 449 -10.74 -29.76 -24.95
CA LYS A 449 -11.35 -28.50 -25.39
C LYS A 449 -10.60 -27.90 -26.57
N LYS A 450 -11.28 -27.79 -27.72
CA LYS A 450 -10.66 -27.28 -28.96
C LYS A 450 -10.24 -25.80 -28.85
N ASN A 451 -11.04 -24.99 -28.14
CA ASN A 451 -10.85 -23.54 -28.03
C ASN A 451 -10.28 -23.13 -26.68
N TYR A 452 -9.61 -24.05 -25.98
CA TYR A 452 -8.96 -23.77 -24.70
C TYR A 452 -7.44 -23.75 -24.83
N ASP A 453 -6.79 -23.22 -23.83
CA ASP A 453 -5.34 -23.09 -23.76
C ASP A 453 -4.66 -24.46 -23.64
N LYS A 454 -3.53 -24.64 -24.30
CA LYS A 454 -2.80 -25.90 -24.26
C LYS A 454 -2.11 -26.09 -22.92
N VAL A 455 -2.09 -27.32 -22.43
CA VAL A 455 -1.34 -27.68 -21.22
C VAL A 455 0.16 -27.49 -21.51
N SER A 456 0.79 -26.60 -20.74
CA SER A 456 2.23 -26.34 -20.82
C SER A 456 3.00 -27.29 -19.91
N ARG A 457 2.54 -27.44 -18.67
CA ARG A 457 3.22 -28.24 -17.65
C ARG A 457 2.27 -28.55 -16.49
N ILE A 458 2.47 -29.69 -15.85
CA ILE A 458 1.75 -30.10 -14.65
C ILE A 458 2.76 -30.42 -13.55
N SER A 459 2.53 -29.94 -12.33
CA SER A 459 3.42 -30.19 -11.19
C SER A 459 2.63 -30.46 -9.92
N ILE A 460 3.07 -31.45 -9.13
CA ILE A 460 2.55 -31.77 -7.80
C ILE A 460 3.53 -31.34 -6.69
N ALA A 461 4.57 -30.59 -7.05
CA ALA A 461 5.50 -30.02 -6.08
C ALA A 461 4.84 -28.83 -5.38
N PRO A 462 4.64 -28.87 -4.04
CA PRO A 462 3.91 -27.83 -3.32
C PRO A 462 4.69 -26.52 -3.33
N ARG A 463 3.98 -25.43 -3.71
CA ARG A 463 4.54 -24.08 -3.76
C ARG A 463 3.56 -23.08 -3.15
N GLY A 464 4.03 -22.19 -2.30
CA GLY A 464 3.14 -21.23 -1.62
C GLY A 464 1.98 -21.93 -0.90
N ASN A 465 0.75 -21.63 -1.31
CA ASN A 465 -0.48 -22.25 -0.80
C ASN A 465 -1.03 -23.37 -1.70
N ALA A 466 -0.43 -23.60 -2.86
CA ALA A 466 -0.86 -24.63 -3.80
C ALA A 466 -0.18 -25.98 -3.51
N GLY A 467 -0.96 -27.07 -3.48
CA GLY A 467 -0.46 -28.43 -3.35
C GLY A 467 0.09 -28.99 -4.65
N GLY A 468 -0.49 -28.57 -5.78
CA GLY A 468 -0.09 -28.84 -7.15
C GLY A 468 -0.45 -27.69 -8.06
N LEU A 469 -0.16 -27.80 -9.34
CA LEU A 469 -0.49 -26.79 -10.34
C LEU A 469 -0.45 -27.33 -11.76
N THR A 470 -1.46 -26.98 -12.52
CA THR A 470 -1.52 -27.17 -13.98
C THR A 470 -1.38 -25.83 -14.69
N ILE A 471 -0.33 -25.65 -15.48
CA ILE A 471 -0.04 -24.41 -16.21
C ILE A 471 -0.50 -24.57 -17.66
N PHE A 472 -1.19 -23.56 -18.15
CA PHE A 472 -1.67 -23.47 -19.52
C PHE A 472 -0.92 -22.37 -20.26
N THR A 473 -0.72 -22.53 -21.57
CA THR A 473 -0.19 -21.48 -22.46
C THR A 473 -1.38 -20.82 -23.14
N PRO A 474 -1.72 -19.56 -22.77
CA PRO A 474 -2.83 -18.85 -23.38
C PRO A 474 -2.56 -18.54 -24.86
N ASP A 475 -3.63 -18.39 -25.64
CA ASP A 475 -3.57 -17.93 -27.01
C ASP A 475 -3.26 -16.41 -27.04
N GLU A 476 -2.21 -16.01 -27.77
CA GLU A 476 -1.75 -14.62 -27.85
C GLU A 476 -2.80 -13.67 -28.49
N GLU A 477 -3.54 -14.14 -29.49
CA GLU A 477 -4.60 -13.35 -30.11
C GLU A 477 -5.69 -12.99 -29.09
N ARG A 478 -6.01 -13.92 -28.21
CA ARG A 478 -6.98 -13.73 -27.13
C ARG A 478 -6.48 -12.77 -26.05
N ILE A 479 -5.19 -12.85 -25.71
CA ILE A 479 -4.56 -11.92 -24.78
C ILE A 479 -4.58 -10.50 -25.33
N THR A 480 -4.17 -10.35 -26.59
CA THR A 480 -4.04 -9.03 -27.24
C THR A 480 -5.39 -8.38 -27.49
N SER A 481 -6.39 -9.16 -27.92
CA SER A 481 -7.74 -8.64 -28.16
C SER A 481 -8.54 -8.38 -26.88
N GLY A 482 -8.22 -9.08 -25.79
CA GLY A 482 -9.00 -9.06 -24.54
C GLY A 482 -10.43 -9.64 -24.69
N LEU A 483 -10.77 -10.19 -25.87
CA LEU A 483 -12.11 -10.67 -26.17
C LEU A 483 -12.24 -12.17 -25.81
N LEU A 484 -13.12 -12.45 -24.85
CA LEU A 484 -13.41 -13.80 -24.40
C LEU A 484 -14.76 -14.26 -24.96
N THR A 485 -14.76 -15.37 -25.70
CA THR A 485 -16.00 -15.96 -26.21
C THR A 485 -16.74 -16.71 -25.11
N ARG A 486 -18.05 -16.87 -25.27
CA ARG A 486 -18.87 -17.67 -24.33
C ARG A 486 -18.34 -19.11 -24.20
N ASP A 487 -17.94 -19.73 -25.32
CA ASP A 487 -17.42 -21.09 -25.34
C ASP A 487 -16.10 -21.21 -24.52
N TYR A 488 -15.25 -20.18 -24.60
CA TYR A 488 -14.03 -20.13 -23.80
C TYR A 488 -14.32 -19.95 -22.31
N LEU A 489 -15.28 -19.09 -21.94
CA LEU A 489 -15.69 -18.91 -20.54
C LEU A 489 -16.34 -20.18 -19.96
N GLU A 490 -17.20 -20.85 -20.75
CA GLU A 490 -17.74 -22.16 -20.35
C GLU A 490 -16.61 -23.21 -20.20
N SER A 491 -15.57 -23.15 -21.04
CA SER A 491 -14.40 -24.04 -20.94
C SER A 491 -13.55 -23.75 -19.71
N LEU A 492 -13.37 -22.48 -19.32
CA LEU A 492 -12.70 -22.09 -18.07
C LEU A 492 -13.40 -22.70 -16.85
N ILE A 493 -14.73 -22.62 -16.79
CA ILE A 493 -15.55 -23.24 -15.72
C ILE A 493 -15.32 -24.76 -15.72
N GLN A 494 -15.34 -25.40 -16.88
CA GLN A 494 -15.21 -26.85 -16.99
C GLN A 494 -13.82 -27.33 -16.59
N VAL A 495 -12.78 -26.63 -17.00
CA VAL A 495 -11.39 -26.96 -16.60
C VAL A 495 -11.23 -26.78 -15.08
N ALA A 496 -11.76 -25.71 -14.51
CA ALA A 496 -11.72 -25.49 -13.05
C ALA A 496 -12.46 -26.59 -12.26
N LEU A 497 -13.56 -27.11 -12.77
CA LEU A 497 -14.26 -28.25 -12.16
C LEU A 497 -13.50 -29.58 -12.29
N GLY A 498 -12.56 -29.69 -13.24
CA GLY A 498 -11.85 -30.92 -13.60
C GLY A 498 -11.17 -31.61 -12.42
N GLY A 499 -10.50 -30.87 -11.56
CA GLY A 499 -9.80 -31.41 -10.39
C GLY A 499 -10.75 -32.10 -9.41
N ARG A 500 -11.80 -31.42 -8.97
CA ARG A 500 -12.81 -31.96 -8.05
C ARG A 500 -13.51 -33.18 -8.61
N VAL A 501 -13.93 -33.11 -9.87
CA VAL A 501 -14.65 -34.24 -10.52
C VAL A 501 -13.73 -35.45 -10.71
N ALA A 502 -12.44 -35.25 -10.96
CA ALA A 502 -11.48 -36.34 -11.01
C ALA A 502 -11.30 -37.02 -9.65
N GLU A 503 -11.25 -36.25 -8.54
CA GLU A 503 -11.22 -36.80 -7.18
C GLU A 503 -12.47 -37.66 -6.93
N GLU A 504 -13.66 -37.16 -7.28
CA GLU A 504 -14.93 -37.85 -7.10
C GLU A 504 -14.98 -39.18 -7.85
N ILE A 505 -14.51 -39.22 -9.10
CA ILE A 505 -14.55 -40.44 -9.93
C ILE A 505 -13.55 -41.50 -9.43
N ILE A 506 -12.35 -41.08 -8.98
CA ILE A 506 -11.28 -42.01 -8.59
C ILE A 506 -11.42 -42.50 -7.15
N PHE A 507 -11.78 -41.61 -6.22
CA PHE A 507 -11.83 -41.91 -4.77
C PHE A 507 -13.24 -42.09 -4.23
N GLY A 508 -14.28 -41.62 -4.95
CA GLY A 508 -15.65 -41.57 -4.51
C GLY A 508 -16.06 -40.24 -3.90
N GLU A 509 -17.36 -39.99 -3.83
CA GLU A 509 -17.96 -38.72 -3.40
C GLU A 509 -17.59 -38.35 -1.95
N ASP A 510 -17.50 -39.34 -1.07
CA ASP A 510 -17.18 -39.14 0.35
C ASP A 510 -15.71 -38.79 0.62
N GLU A 511 -14.81 -39.08 -0.30
CA GLU A 511 -13.36 -38.83 -0.15
C GLU A 511 -12.88 -37.53 -0.91
N VAL A 512 -13.82 -36.75 -1.45
CA VAL A 512 -13.49 -35.46 -2.10
C VAL A 512 -12.93 -34.48 -1.08
N THR A 513 -11.84 -33.80 -1.46
CA THR A 513 -11.14 -32.92 -0.53
C THR A 513 -11.56 -31.45 -0.65
N THR A 514 -11.13 -30.63 0.33
CA THR A 514 -11.29 -29.17 0.30
C THR A 514 -10.28 -28.48 -0.64
N GLY A 515 -9.41 -29.25 -1.32
CA GLY A 515 -8.38 -28.73 -2.21
C GLY A 515 -8.93 -27.88 -3.37
N ALA A 516 -10.13 -28.20 -3.82
CA ALA A 516 -10.82 -27.50 -4.91
C ALA A 516 -11.48 -26.16 -4.51
N SER A 517 -11.28 -25.64 -3.30
CA SER A 517 -11.99 -24.43 -2.84
C SER A 517 -11.76 -23.21 -3.75
N ASN A 518 -10.51 -22.95 -4.14
CA ASN A 518 -10.16 -21.86 -5.05
C ASN A 518 -10.75 -22.04 -6.45
N ASP A 519 -10.79 -23.28 -6.93
CA ASP A 519 -11.40 -23.60 -8.24
C ASP A 519 -12.90 -23.32 -8.23
N LEU A 520 -13.59 -23.69 -7.16
CA LEU A 520 -15.03 -23.44 -7.00
C LEU A 520 -15.34 -21.95 -6.86
N GLU A 521 -14.49 -21.18 -6.18
CA GLU A 521 -14.60 -19.72 -6.12
C GLU A 521 -14.46 -19.11 -7.52
N ARG A 522 -13.47 -19.57 -8.28
CA ARG A 522 -13.25 -19.15 -9.67
C ARG A 522 -14.44 -19.52 -10.57
N VAL A 523 -14.98 -20.72 -10.46
CA VAL A 523 -16.19 -21.17 -11.17
C VAL A 523 -17.36 -20.24 -10.91
N SER A 524 -17.60 -19.92 -9.64
CA SER A 524 -18.71 -19.04 -9.24
C SER A 524 -18.54 -17.62 -9.75
N SER A 525 -17.32 -17.08 -9.68
CA SER A 525 -16.98 -15.75 -10.19
C SER A 525 -17.18 -15.64 -11.69
N ILE A 526 -16.64 -16.60 -12.48
CA ILE A 526 -16.77 -16.59 -13.94
C ILE A 526 -18.25 -16.74 -14.33
N ALA A 527 -18.98 -17.67 -13.73
CA ALA A 527 -20.40 -17.89 -14.03
C ALA A 527 -21.24 -16.62 -13.70
N ARG A 528 -20.91 -15.91 -12.62
CA ARG A 528 -21.55 -14.65 -12.27
C ARG A 528 -21.25 -13.57 -13.31
N SER A 529 -19.97 -13.36 -13.67
CA SER A 529 -19.59 -12.37 -14.67
C SER A 529 -20.22 -12.64 -16.05
N MET A 530 -20.36 -13.90 -16.44
CA MET A 530 -21.08 -14.25 -17.69
C MET A 530 -22.51 -13.73 -17.71
N ILE A 531 -23.18 -13.70 -16.55
CA ILE A 531 -24.57 -13.28 -16.44
C ILE A 531 -24.70 -11.80 -16.19
N VAL A 532 -23.94 -11.27 -15.22
CA VAL A 532 -24.07 -9.91 -14.69
C VAL A 532 -23.37 -8.90 -15.59
N ASP A 533 -22.09 -9.16 -15.94
CA ASP A 533 -21.25 -8.21 -16.66
C ASP A 533 -21.41 -8.34 -18.19
N TYR A 534 -21.51 -9.58 -18.68
CA TYR A 534 -21.48 -9.85 -20.13
C TYR A 534 -22.87 -10.12 -20.75
N GLY A 535 -23.93 -10.19 -19.93
CA GLY A 535 -25.31 -10.37 -20.42
C GLY A 535 -25.50 -11.67 -21.23
N MET A 536 -24.77 -12.75 -20.88
CA MET A 536 -24.77 -14.02 -21.63
C MET A 536 -25.90 -14.98 -21.21
N SER A 537 -26.93 -14.51 -20.50
CA SER A 537 -28.10 -15.32 -20.15
C SER A 537 -29.27 -15.04 -21.11
N LYS A 538 -29.95 -16.12 -21.55
CA LYS A 538 -31.18 -15.99 -22.35
C LYS A 538 -32.40 -15.57 -21.52
N GLU A 539 -32.42 -15.92 -20.23
CA GLU A 539 -33.56 -15.65 -19.32
C GLU A 539 -33.52 -14.22 -18.75
N ILE A 540 -32.32 -13.68 -18.52
CA ILE A 540 -32.13 -12.32 -17.99
C ILE A 540 -32.08 -11.30 -19.13
N GLY A 541 -31.57 -11.70 -20.30
CA GLY A 541 -31.42 -10.80 -21.46
C GLY A 541 -30.03 -10.20 -21.59
N THR A 542 -29.88 -9.35 -22.62
CA THR A 542 -28.60 -8.71 -22.97
C THR A 542 -28.50 -7.33 -22.34
N PHE A 543 -28.43 -7.22 -21.04
CA PHE A 543 -28.14 -5.97 -20.35
C PHE A 543 -27.15 -6.21 -19.20
N GLY A 544 -26.28 -5.24 -18.96
CA GLY A 544 -25.34 -5.28 -17.83
C GLY A 544 -26.05 -4.85 -16.54
N ILE A 545 -25.73 -5.54 -15.46
CA ILE A 545 -26.27 -5.26 -14.13
C ILE A 545 -25.14 -4.58 -13.34
N ASN A 546 -25.43 -3.40 -12.79
CA ASN A 546 -24.46 -2.69 -11.95
C ASN A 546 -24.52 -3.24 -10.53
N ASP A 547 -23.48 -3.95 -10.08
CA ASP A 547 -23.41 -4.53 -8.74
C ASP A 547 -23.39 -3.47 -7.61
N ASN A 548 -23.10 -2.20 -7.93
CA ASN A 548 -23.14 -1.10 -6.96
C ASN A 548 -24.55 -0.54 -6.72
N GLU A 549 -25.54 -0.98 -7.47
CA GLU A 549 -26.93 -0.59 -7.29
C GLU A 549 -27.74 -1.70 -6.62
N PRO A 550 -28.72 -1.36 -5.77
CA PRO A 550 -29.55 -2.36 -5.11
C PRO A 550 -30.35 -3.15 -6.12
N ILE A 551 -30.10 -4.44 -6.23
CA ILE A 551 -30.78 -5.37 -7.13
C ILE A 551 -32.04 -5.89 -6.43
N SER A 552 -33.16 -6.00 -7.15
CA SER A 552 -34.39 -6.57 -6.61
C SER A 552 -34.22 -8.06 -6.24
N ALA A 553 -34.83 -8.52 -5.17
CA ALA A 553 -34.77 -9.92 -4.73
C ALA A 553 -35.23 -10.91 -5.83
N SER A 554 -36.17 -10.52 -6.66
CA SER A 554 -36.66 -11.32 -7.80
C SER A 554 -35.59 -11.48 -8.87
N LEU A 555 -34.86 -10.42 -9.20
CA LEU A 555 -33.77 -10.46 -10.19
C LEU A 555 -32.58 -11.25 -9.64
N GLN A 556 -32.20 -11.04 -8.37
CA GLN A 556 -31.15 -11.81 -7.72
C GLN A 556 -31.44 -13.32 -7.75
N SER A 557 -32.67 -13.73 -7.45
CA SER A 557 -33.07 -15.15 -7.52
C SER A 557 -32.98 -15.73 -8.94
N LYS A 558 -33.21 -14.93 -9.99
CA LYS A 558 -33.02 -15.37 -11.38
C LYS A 558 -31.54 -15.52 -11.73
N ILE A 559 -30.70 -14.56 -11.26
CA ILE A 559 -29.24 -14.63 -11.44
C ILE A 559 -28.70 -15.91 -10.82
N ASP A 560 -29.05 -16.19 -9.55
CA ASP A 560 -28.60 -17.38 -8.83
C ASP A 560 -29.02 -18.68 -9.53
N LYS A 561 -30.24 -18.75 -10.05
CA LYS A 561 -30.72 -19.91 -10.83
C LYS A 561 -29.93 -20.11 -12.12
N GLU A 562 -29.63 -19.05 -12.86
CA GLU A 562 -28.84 -19.15 -14.10
C GLU A 562 -27.39 -19.54 -13.82
N ILE A 563 -26.78 -19.01 -12.74
CA ILE A 563 -25.44 -19.44 -12.28
C ILE A 563 -25.43 -20.94 -12.02
N LEU A 564 -26.34 -21.44 -11.20
CA LEU A 564 -26.46 -22.87 -10.88
C LEU A 564 -26.64 -23.72 -12.14
N LYS A 565 -27.44 -23.26 -13.09
CA LYS A 565 -27.68 -23.95 -14.35
C LYS A 565 -26.42 -24.07 -15.24
N ILE A 566 -25.62 -23.01 -15.29
CA ILE A 566 -24.33 -23.02 -16.03
C ILE A 566 -23.37 -24.00 -15.36
N VAL A 567 -23.24 -23.93 -14.03
CA VAL A 567 -22.34 -24.80 -13.25
C VAL A 567 -22.74 -26.26 -13.37
N ASP A 568 -24.03 -26.58 -13.19
CA ASP A 568 -24.57 -27.95 -13.31
C ASP A 568 -24.36 -28.54 -14.70
N LYS A 569 -24.62 -27.73 -15.74
CA LYS A 569 -24.37 -28.16 -17.13
C LYS A 569 -22.89 -28.48 -17.35
N SER A 570 -22.02 -27.61 -16.84
CA SER A 570 -20.57 -27.75 -16.94
C SER A 570 -20.08 -28.99 -16.18
N TYR A 571 -20.55 -29.18 -14.95
CA TYR A 571 -20.23 -30.36 -14.13
C TYR A 571 -20.61 -31.68 -14.83
N LYS A 572 -21.82 -31.79 -15.36
CA LYS A 572 -22.28 -32.99 -16.09
C LYS A 572 -21.41 -33.27 -17.33
N HIS A 573 -21.00 -32.20 -18.02
CA HIS A 573 -20.13 -32.35 -19.19
C HIS A 573 -18.73 -32.82 -18.80
N VAL A 574 -18.14 -32.24 -17.75
CA VAL A 574 -16.82 -32.64 -17.22
C VAL A 574 -16.86 -34.09 -16.73
N LYS A 575 -17.89 -34.48 -15.98
CA LYS A 575 -18.07 -35.85 -15.47
C LYS A 575 -18.04 -36.85 -16.61
N LYS A 576 -18.79 -36.59 -17.69
CA LYS A 576 -18.80 -37.45 -18.88
C LYS A 576 -17.44 -37.55 -19.56
N ILE A 577 -16.67 -36.43 -19.64
CA ILE A 577 -15.32 -36.46 -20.23
C ILE A 577 -14.40 -37.35 -19.38
N LEU A 578 -14.40 -37.15 -18.07
CA LEU A 578 -13.48 -37.84 -17.16
C LEU A 578 -13.84 -39.31 -16.95
N GLU A 579 -15.12 -39.67 -16.93
CA GLU A 579 -15.56 -41.07 -16.88
C GLU A 579 -15.09 -41.87 -18.09
N ASN A 580 -15.05 -41.26 -19.28
CA ASN A 580 -14.54 -41.89 -20.47
C ASN A 580 -12.99 -41.96 -20.51
N ASN A 581 -12.30 -41.30 -19.56
CA ASN A 581 -10.85 -41.16 -19.53
C ASN A 581 -10.21 -41.57 -18.21
N VAL A 582 -10.83 -42.48 -17.46
CA VAL A 582 -10.36 -42.92 -16.12
C VAL A 582 -8.94 -43.50 -16.19
N ASP A 583 -8.62 -44.27 -17.23
CA ASP A 583 -7.28 -44.83 -17.40
C ASP A 583 -6.23 -43.77 -17.68
N ASN A 584 -6.58 -42.72 -18.44
CA ASN A 584 -5.69 -41.58 -18.68
C ASN A 584 -5.45 -40.79 -17.36
N ILE A 585 -6.47 -40.59 -16.52
CA ILE A 585 -6.29 -39.94 -15.20
C ILE A 585 -5.27 -40.73 -14.39
N ARG A 586 -5.40 -42.06 -14.31
CA ARG A 586 -4.50 -42.92 -13.53
C ARG A 586 -3.07 -42.91 -14.09
N ASN A 587 -2.92 -42.93 -15.41
CA ASN A 587 -1.61 -42.94 -16.08
C ASN A 587 -0.87 -41.62 -15.88
N VAL A 588 -1.55 -40.47 -16.05
CA VAL A 588 -1.01 -39.14 -15.79
C VAL A 588 -0.66 -38.96 -14.30
N ALA A 589 -1.54 -39.40 -13.41
CA ALA A 589 -1.28 -39.34 -11.96
C ALA A 589 -0.06 -40.19 -11.56
N LYS A 590 0.08 -41.41 -12.07
CA LYS A 590 1.27 -42.25 -11.84
C LYS A 590 2.55 -41.60 -12.33
N LEU A 591 2.52 -40.96 -13.50
CA LEU A 591 3.67 -40.24 -14.05
C LEU A 591 4.04 -39.03 -13.18
N LEU A 592 3.03 -38.27 -12.71
CA LEU A 592 3.21 -37.14 -11.79
C LEU A 592 3.83 -37.58 -10.46
N ILE A 593 3.35 -38.67 -9.87
CA ILE A 593 3.92 -39.21 -8.62
C ILE A 593 5.39 -39.58 -8.80
N LYS A 594 5.76 -40.14 -9.97
CA LYS A 594 7.14 -40.56 -10.29
C LYS A 594 8.07 -39.38 -10.55
N LYS A 595 7.63 -38.36 -11.29
CA LYS A 595 8.47 -37.25 -11.78
C LYS A 595 8.27 -35.92 -11.03
N GLU A 596 7.22 -35.80 -10.23
CA GLU A 596 6.73 -34.60 -9.55
C GLU A 596 6.35 -33.46 -10.52
N THR A 597 6.92 -33.39 -11.69
CA THR A 597 6.61 -32.41 -12.74
C THR A 597 6.73 -33.07 -14.12
N ILE A 598 5.76 -32.85 -14.99
CA ILE A 598 5.72 -33.34 -16.37
C ILE A 598 5.54 -32.17 -17.34
N THR A 599 6.18 -32.29 -18.51
CA THR A 599 6.10 -31.31 -19.60
C THR A 599 4.86 -31.54 -20.46
N SER A 600 4.55 -30.56 -21.32
CA SER A 600 3.50 -30.64 -22.33
C SER A 600 3.66 -31.92 -23.19
N GLU A 601 4.85 -32.15 -23.71
CA GLU A 601 5.14 -33.30 -24.56
C GLU A 601 4.90 -34.63 -23.84
N GLU A 602 5.39 -34.78 -22.62
CA GLU A 602 5.17 -35.96 -21.79
C GLU A 602 3.71 -36.23 -21.49
N PHE A 603 2.93 -35.14 -21.24
CA PHE A 603 1.49 -35.24 -20.99
C PHE A 603 0.73 -35.73 -22.23
N TYR A 604 0.93 -35.06 -23.39
CA TYR A 604 0.22 -35.43 -24.63
C TYR A 604 0.61 -36.81 -25.15
N ASN A 605 1.85 -37.26 -24.94
CA ASN A 605 2.28 -38.61 -25.25
C ASN A 605 1.53 -39.68 -24.42
N VAL A 606 1.26 -39.43 -23.14
CA VAL A 606 0.46 -40.32 -22.27
C VAL A 606 -0.99 -40.35 -22.70
N MET A 607 -1.50 -39.23 -23.20
CA MET A 607 -2.88 -39.11 -23.66
C MET A 607 -3.12 -39.72 -25.04
N GLU A 608 -2.07 -40.14 -25.76
CA GLU A 608 -2.13 -40.62 -27.17
C GLU A 608 -2.84 -39.60 -28.11
N ILE A 609 -2.85 -38.32 -27.72
CA ILE A 609 -3.39 -37.21 -28.50
C ILE A 609 -2.18 -36.55 -29.20
N ILE A 610 -2.04 -36.77 -30.48
CA ILE A 610 -1.00 -36.17 -31.35
C ILE A 610 -1.51 -34.83 -31.91
#